data_136ce516713ac0c030ae3f2e9691aa62
#
_entry.id   136ce516713ac0c030ae3f2e9691aa62
#
_cell.length_a   1.000
_cell.length_b   1.000
_cell.length_c   1.000
_cell.angle_alpha   90.00
_cell.angle_beta   90.00
_cell.angle_gamma   90.00
#
_symmetry.space_group_name_H-M   'P 1'
#
loop_
_entity.id
_entity.type
_entity.pdbx_description
1 polymer ?
#
loop_
_entity_poly.entity_id
_entity_poly.type
_entity_poly.pdbx_seq_one_letter_code
_entity_poly.pdbx_strand_id
1 'polypeptide(L)'
;MSRRKRISTPSYKNGGKPPKKRGIKKILMTIFALLILGIGGFAAYTFFNFSSSAQKGYKNVNYLKEVDPNFKKFSVLILGIDMNDDRKAQGQTREDSRTDSMILATVNKDKKRMDMVSIPRDSLSLMREKDDEHNNSAYFFDKITHAHAYNDVKGTTNAVENLLNTPINFYVLINFKAFEQTVDAFGGIDLYVPFDMDEQNANGEENTVKLKKGWHTLNGEQALAFARSRYYDSDIERGQRQLQAIHALIDKAKSLNALTKINDVINIAGDNVEHNLSTTQISSAIKMFINDDMEIVSHRIDGYDVTYNGVYYYYPRPLSLLYASSALRNNLDLPLPKATDLLNIYYQGHIAI
;
A
#
# COMPACT_ATOMS: atom_id res chain seq x y z
N MET A 1 -8.57 112.19 -13.15
CA MET A 1 -9.17 111.61 -11.96
C MET A 1 -9.72 110.23 -12.32
N SER A 2 -9.00 109.17 -12.04
CA SER A 2 -9.34 107.79 -12.34
C SER A 2 -9.62 107.00 -11.06
N ARG A 3 -10.85 106.56 -10.88
CA ARG A 3 -11.25 105.71 -9.73
C ARG A 3 -10.85 104.30 -10.00
N ARG A 4 -9.91 103.72 -9.24
CA ARG A 4 -9.59 102.28 -9.22
C ARG A 4 -10.67 101.51 -8.45
N LYS A 5 -11.35 100.60 -9.16
CA LYS A 5 -12.23 99.58 -8.53
C LYS A 5 -11.39 98.53 -7.83
N ARG A 6 -11.63 98.25 -6.55
CA ARG A 6 -11.10 97.11 -5.86
C ARG A 6 -11.86 95.86 -6.29
N ILE A 7 -11.13 94.86 -6.77
CA ILE A 7 -11.65 93.54 -7.02
C ILE A 7 -11.54 92.71 -5.67
N SER A 8 -12.68 92.26 -5.14
CA SER A 8 -12.73 91.41 -4.02
C SER A 8 -12.43 89.97 -4.47
N THR A 9 -11.44 89.30 -3.85
CA THR A 9 -11.12 87.91 -4.00
C THR A 9 -12.14 87.03 -3.28
N PRO A 10 -12.69 85.95 -3.88
CA PRO A 10 -13.60 85.04 -3.19
C PRO A 10 -12.79 84.18 -2.20
N SER A 11 -13.28 84.12 -0.95
CA SER A 11 -12.77 83.27 0.08
C SER A 11 -13.19 81.83 -0.21
N TYR A 12 -12.24 80.97 -0.54
CA TYR A 12 -12.48 79.50 -0.57
C TYR A 12 -12.40 78.96 0.85
N LYS A 13 -13.56 78.81 1.52
CA LYS A 13 -13.72 77.92 2.68
C LYS A 13 -14.34 76.62 2.15
N ASN A 14 -13.57 75.57 2.09
CA ASN A 14 -14.06 74.21 2.31
C ASN A 14 -12.88 73.22 2.29
N GLY A 15 -12.17 73.14 3.43
CA GLY A 15 -11.34 72.00 3.72
C GLY A 15 -12.22 70.83 4.16
N GLY A 16 -12.79 70.10 3.18
CA GLY A 16 -13.41 68.80 3.41
C GLY A 16 -12.32 67.81 3.85
N LYS A 17 -12.43 67.28 5.06
CA LYS A 17 -11.54 66.18 5.51
C LYS A 17 -11.66 65.02 4.54
N PRO A 18 -10.52 64.42 4.08
CA PRO A 18 -10.58 63.26 3.20
C PRO A 18 -11.37 62.13 3.86
N PRO A 19 -12.16 61.36 3.11
CA PRO A 19 -12.95 60.27 3.67
C PRO A 19 -12.05 59.27 4.37
N LYS A 20 -12.36 58.96 5.62
CA LYS A 20 -11.60 58.01 6.43
C LYS A 20 -11.60 56.62 5.74
N LYS A 21 -10.43 56.15 5.27
CA LYS A 21 -10.17 54.79 4.68
C LYS A 21 -10.47 53.62 5.64
N ARG A 22 -11.33 53.81 6.65
CA ARG A 22 -11.70 52.78 7.63
C ARG A 22 -12.58 51.68 7.06
N GLY A 23 -13.32 51.92 5.97
CA GLY A 23 -14.18 50.91 5.36
C GLY A 23 -13.41 49.82 4.61
N ILE A 24 -12.39 50.21 3.82
CA ILE A 24 -11.64 49.28 2.97
C ILE A 24 -10.82 48.30 3.82
N LYS A 25 -10.19 48.72 4.94
CA LYS A 25 -9.47 47.83 5.84
C LYS A 25 -10.41 46.79 6.51
N LYS A 26 -11.62 47.21 6.87
CA LYS A 26 -12.62 46.27 7.44
C LYS A 26 -13.08 45.25 6.41
N ILE A 27 -13.35 45.69 5.16
CA ILE A 27 -13.74 44.81 4.05
C ILE A 27 -12.61 43.82 3.74
N LEU A 28 -11.36 44.28 3.63
CA LEU A 28 -10.19 43.38 3.43
C LEU A 28 -9.99 42.40 4.57
N MET A 29 -10.14 42.83 5.84
CA MET A 29 -10.08 41.91 7.00
C MET A 29 -11.22 40.88 6.97
N THR A 30 -12.44 41.28 6.56
CA THR A 30 -13.58 40.34 6.46
C THR A 30 -13.35 39.32 5.35
N ILE A 31 -12.85 39.76 4.16
CA ILE A 31 -12.49 38.86 3.05
C ILE A 31 -11.38 37.90 3.49
N PHE A 32 -10.34 38.38 4.17
CA PHE A 32 -9.24 37.56 4.67
C PHE A 32 -9.71 36.55 5.72
N ALA A 33 -10.63 36.95 6.65
CA ALA A 33 -11.24 36.06 7.62
C ALA A 33 -12.11 34.97 6.96
N LEU A 34 -12.91 35.34 5.93
CA LEU A 34 -13.69 34.37 5.15
C LEU A 34 -12.80 33.41 4.36
N LEU A 35 -11.66 33.88 3.85
CA LEU A 35 -10.71 33.06 3.13
C LEU A 35 -10.02 32.06 4.07
N ILE A 36 -9.64 32.49 5.29
CA ILE A 36 -9.11 31.58 6.34
C ILE A 36 -10.17 30.55 6.76
N LEU A 37 -11.41 30.98 6.98
CA LEU A 37 -12.51 30.08 7.31
C LEU A 37 -12.82 29.10 6.17
N GLY A 38 -12.77 29.55 4.91
CA GLY A 38 -12.91 28.71 3.72
C GLY A 38 -11.80 27.65 3.61
N ILE A 39 -10.54 28.07 3.76
CA ILE A 39 -9.39 27.15 3.75
C ILE A 39 -9.43 26.20 4.95
N GLY A 40 -9.71 26.72 6.16
CA GLY A 40 -9.84 25.90 7.37
C GLY A 40 -11.01 24.91 7.27
N GLY A 41 -12.16 25.35 6.75
CA GLY A 41 -13.33 24.49 6.52
C GLY A 41 -13.05 23.41 5.47
N PHE A 42 -12.39 23.76 4.36
CA PHE A 42 -11.97 22.79 3.35
C PHE A 42 -10.94 21.79 3.89
N ALA A 43 -9.95 22.26 4.63
CA ALA A 43 -8.96 21.38 5.27
C ALA A 43 -9.61 20.45 6.31
N ALA A 44 -10.56 20.95 7.12
CA ALA A 44 -11.30 20.13 8.07
C ALA A 44 -12.20 19.09 7.35
N TYR A 45 -12.87 19.47 6.27
CA TYR A 45 -13.69 18.58 5.45
C TYR A 45 -12.85 17.48 4.82
N THR A 46 -11.71 17.81 4.21
CA THR A 46 -10.80 16.82 3.61
C THR A 46 -10.21 15.88 4.66
N PHE A 47 -9.81 16.41 5.83
CA PHE A 47 -9.33 15.60 6.95
C PHE A 47 -10.41 14.67 7.52
N PHE A 48 -11.65 15.15 7.64
CA PHE A 48 -12.77 14.33 8.12
C PHE A 48 -13.09 13.20 7.15
N ASN A 49 -13.18 13.48 5.84
CA ASN A 49 -13.39 12.44 4.82
C ASN A 49 -12.26 11.43 4.78
N PHE A 50 -11.01 11.89 4.83
CA PHE A 50 -9.82 11.04 4.96
C PHE A 50 -9.92 10.10 6.17
N SER A 51 -10.20 10.65 7.35
CA SER A 51 -10.30 9.88 8.59
C SER A 51 -11.44 8.87 8.54
N SER A 52 -12.62 9.28 8.05
CA SER A 52 -13.79 8.41 7.90
C SER A 52 -13.53 7.24 6.95
N SER A 53 -12.92 7.51 5.80
CA SER A 53 -12.64 6.47 4.81
C SER A 53 -11.52 5.53 5.26
N ALA A 54 -10.48 6.04 5.90
CA ALA A 54 -9.42 5.23 6.47
C ALA A 54 -9.89 4.31 7.61
N GLN A 55 -10.97 4.68 8.31
CA GLN A 55 -11.54 3.85 9.37
C GLN A 55 -12.41 2.69 8.86
N LYS A 56 -12.95 2.76 7.65
CA LYS A 56 -13.84 1.70 7.12
C LYS A 56 -13.17 0.34 7.03
N GLY A 57 -11.92 0.29 6.56
CA GLY A 57 -11.13 -0.96 6.45
C GLY A 57 -10.33 -1.29 7.70
N TYR A 58 -10.39 -0.46 8.75
CA TYR A 58 -9.56 -0.64 9.94
C TYR A 58 -10.03 -1.82 10.79
N LYS A 59 -9.09 -2.69 11.14
CA LYS A 59 -9.28 -3.81 12.09
C LYS A 59 -8.31 -3.64 13.25
N ASN A 60 -8.85 -3.63 14.47
CA ASN A 60 -8.02 -3.69 15.67
C ASN A 60 -7.60 -5.14 15.91
N VAL A 61 -6.31 -5.42 15.80
CA VAL A 61 -5.72 -6.74 16.01
C VAL A 61 -4.64 -6.68 17.09
N ASN A 62 -4.56 -7.73 17.89
CA ASN A 62 -3.65 -7.83 19.04
C ASN A 62 -2.57 -8.91 18.88
N TYR A 63 -2.52 -9.58 17.73
CA TYR A 63 -1.56 -10.66 17.46
C TYR A 63 -0.30 -10.20 16.72
N LEU A 64 -0.27 -8.96 16.21
CA LEU A 64 0.89 -8.40 15.52
C LEU A 64 1.91 -7.83 16.50
N LYS A 65 3.16 -7.72 16.04
CA LYS A 65 4.25 -7.20 16.86
C LYS A 65 4.12 -5.69 17.06
N GLU A 66 4.58 -5.22 18.20
CA GLU A 66 4.62 -3.78 18.49
C GLU A 66 5.47 -3.03 17.46
N VAL A 67 5.04 -1.84 17.13
CA VAL A 67 5.73 -0.94 16.21
C VAL A 67 6.60 0.06 16.99
N ASP A 68 7.67 0.56 16.34
CA ASP A 68 8.44 1.70 16.83
C ASP A 68 7.49 2.88 17.17
N PRO A 69 7.48 3.37 18.43
CA PRO A 69 6.60 4.46 18.85
C PRO A 69 6.72 5.73 17.99
N ASN A 70 7.89 5.94 17.37
CA ASN A 70 8.14 7.09 16.49
C ASN A 70 7.72 6.82 15.04
N PHE A 71 7.22 5.62 14.73
CA PHE A 71 6.83 5.20 13.37
C PHE A 71 7.94 5.43 12.33
N LYS A 72 9.21 5.17 12.72
CA LYS A 72 10.37 5.31 11.83
C LYS A 72 10.75 3.99 11.16
N LYS A 73 10.53 2.88 11.85
CA LYS A 73 10.85 1.53 11.40
C LYS A 73 9.64 0.64 11.61
N PHE A 74 9.20 0.01 10.54
CA PHE A 74 8.07 -0.92 10.60
C PHE A 74 8.09 -1.87 9.41
N SER A 75 7.35 -2.96 9.55
CA SER A 75 7.06 -3.91 8.51
C SER A 75 5.58 -3.90 8.17
N VAL A 76 5.27 -4.15 6.92
CA VAL A 76 3.89 -4.30 6.44
C VAL A 76 3.78 -5.51 5.52
N LEU A 77 2.82 -6.38 5.81
CA LEU A 77 2.45 -7.51 4.97
C LEU A 77 1.33 -7.08 4.03
N ILE A 78 1.61 -7.03 2.74
CA ILE A 78 0.64 -6.70 1.69
C ILE A 78 0.11 -8.00 1.12
N LEU A 79 -1.21 -8.18 1.21
CA LEU A 79 -1.93 -9.38 0.79
C LEU A 79 -2.91 -9.03 -0.32
N GLY A 80 -2.84 -9.77 -1.43
CA GLY A 80 -3.81 -9.70 -2.51
C GLY A 80 -4.72 -10.93 -2.49
N ILE A 81 -6.04 -10.70 -2.44
CA ILE A 81 -7.05 -11.76 -2.52
C ILE A 81 -7.85 -11.66 -3.81
N ASP A 82 -8.12 -12.83 -4.41
CA ASP A 82 -9.02 -12.94 -5.55
C ASP A 82 -10.48 -12.99 -5.05
N MET A 83 -11.01 -11.83 -4.68
CA MET A 83 -12.39 -11.64 -4.29
C MET A 83 -13.03 -10.62 -5.22
N ASN A 84 -13.93 -11.09 -6.09
CA ASN A 84 -14.75 -10.24 -6.94
C ASN A 84 -16.24 -10.32 -6.53
N ASP A 85 -17.09 -9.51 -7.16
CA ASP A 85 -18.51 -9.44 -6.83
C ASP A 85 -19.24 -10.76 -7.21
N ASP A 86 -18.78 -11.48 -8.25
CA ASP A 86 -19.36 -12.77 -8.65
C ASP A 86 -19.09 -13.87 -7.61
N ARG A 87 -17.89 -13.92 -7.04
CA ARG A 87 -17.55 -14.87 -5.98
C ARG A 87 -18.33 -14.60 -4.69
N LYS A 88 -18.53 -13.32 -4.35
CA LYS A 88 -19.42 -12.92 -3.25
C LYS A 88 -20.84 -13.37 -3.50
N ALA A 89 -21.37 -13.22 -4.71
CA ALA A 89 -22.70 -13.68 -5.10
C ALA A 89 -22.85 -15.19 -5.01
N GLN A 90 -21.74 -15.96 -5.18
CA GLN A 90 -21.68 -17.41 -4.99
C GLN A 90 -21.55 -17.82 -3.51
N GLY A 91 -21.57 -16.88 -2.57
CA GLY A 91 -21.49 -17.14 -1.13
C GLY A 91 -20.07 -17.33 -0.60
N GLN A 92 -19.03 -17.04 -1.43
CA GLN A 92 -17.65 -17.09 -0.94
C GLN A 92 -17.39 -15.92 0.01
N THR A 93 -16.90 -16.22 1.19
CA THR A 93 -16.50 -15.21 2.18
C THR A 93 -15.05 -14.78 1.98
N ARG A 94 -14.64 -13.72 2.65
CA ARG A 94 -13.25 -13.25 2.63
C ARG A 94 -12.31 -14.26 3.30
N GLU A 95 -12.79 -14.90 4.35
CA GLU A 95 -12.08 -15.94 5.10
C GLU A 95 -11.84 -17.19 4.26
N ASP A 96 -12.73 -17.51 3.32
CA ASP A 96 -12.57 -18.64 2.40
C ASP A 96 -11.61 -18.34 1.25
N SER A 97 -11.15 -17.10 1.13
CA SER A 97 -10.27 -16.68 0.04
C SER A 97 -8.83 -17.15 0.27
N ARG A 98 -8.11 -17.35 -0.83
CA ARG A 98 -6.66 -17.58 -0.81
C ARG A 98 -5.93 -16.27 -1.08
N THR A 99 -4.77 -16.13 -0.45
CA THR A 99 -3.87 -15.02 -0.77
C THR A 99 -3.02 -15.38 -1.98
N ASP A 100 -3.34 -14.79 -3.13
CA ASP A 100 -2.63 -15.03 -4.39
C ASP A 100 -1.42 -14.12 -4.60
N SER A 101 -1.31 -13.07 -3.79
CA SER A 101 -0.16 -12.17 -3.73
C SER A 101 0.21 -11.93 -2.27
N MET A 102 1.47 -12.14 -1.93
CA MET A 102 2.02 -11.90 -0.60
C MET A 102 3.34 -11.18 -0.73
N ILE A 103 3.42 -9.95 -0.22
CA ILE A 103 4.63 -9.14 -0.24
C ILE A 103 4.90 -8.66 1.19
N LEU A 104 6.06 -9.00 1.73
CA LEU A 104 6.53 -8.43 2.98
C LEU A 104 7.46 -7.26 2.68
N ALA A 105 7.13 -6.09 3.19
CA ALA A 105 7.93 -4.89 3.07
C ALA A 105 8.41 -4.43 4.45
N THR A 106 9.65 -3.95 4.52
CA THR A 106 10.21 -3.27 5.70
C THR A 106 10.61 -1.86 5.34
N VAL A 107 10.26 -0.91 6.19
CA VAL A 107 10.50 0.52 5.98
C VAL A 107 11.39 1.04 7.08
N ASN A 108 12.42 1.78 6.71
CA ASN A 108 13.30 2.51 7.63
C ASN A 108 13.47 3.95 7.15
N LYS A 109 12.83 4.87 7.87
CA LYS A 109 12.87 6.30 7.54
C LYS A 109 14.27 6.90 7.67
N ASP A 110 15.01 6.49 8.70
CA ASP A 110 16.33 7.04 8.97
C ASP A 110 17.34 6.61 7.90
N LYS A 111 17.19 5.40 7.33
CA LYS A 111 17.95 4.91 6.17
C LYS A 111 17.37 5.36 4.83
N LYS A 112 16.19 5.96 4.81
CA LYS A 112 15.42 6.29 3.61
C LYS A 112 15.27 5.08 2.68
N ARG A 113 14.90 3.93 3.26
CA ARG A 113 14.92 2.66 2.53
C ARG A 113 13.69 1.81 2.83
N MET A 114 13.17 1.20 1.77
CA MET A 114 12.17 0.16 1.82
C MET A 114 12.71 -1.09 1.13
N ASP A 115 12.78 -2.21 1.86
CA ASP A 115 13.09 -3.52 1.28
C ASP A 115 11.80 -4.33 1.15
N MET A 116 11.60 -4.96 -0.02
CA MET A 116 10.42 -5.76 -0.32
C MET A 116 10.79 -7.16 -0.78
N VAL A 117 10.01 -8.14 -0.36
CA VAL A 117 10.13 -9.54 -0.78
C VAL A 117 8.77 -10.04 -1.23
N SER A 118 8.66 -10.52 -2.47
CA SER A 118 7.49 -11.28 -2.91
C SER A 118 7.65 -12.75 -2.53
N ILE A 119 6.61 -13.32 -1.92
CA ILE A 119 6.58 -14.70 -1.44
C ILE A 119 5.75 -15.52 -2.43
N PRO A 120 6.34 -16.51 -3.11
CA PRO A 120 5.61 -17.39 -4.03
C PRO A 120 4.46 -18.10 -3.29
N ARG A 121 3.26 -18.05 -3.84
CA ARG A 121 2.04 -18.53 -3.16
C ARG A 121 2.03 -20.04 -2.86
N ASP A 122 2.71 -20.82 -3.71
CA ASP A 122 2.82 -22.28 -3.57
C ASP A 122 4.02 -22.70 -2.70
N SER A 123 4.67 -21.75 -1.99
CA SER A 123 5.79 -22.04 -1.11
C SER A 123 5.40 -23.05 -0.05
N LEU A 124 6.20 -24.12 0.08
CA LEU A 124 6.09 -25.08 1.18
C LEU A 124 6.45 -24.36 2.48
N SER A 125 5.46 -24.09 3.30
CA SER A 125 5.59 -23.28 4.49
C SER A 125 5.07 -23.98 5.73
N LEU A 126 5.75 -23.72 6.85
CA LEU A 126 5.33 -24.21 8.16
C LEU A 126 4.13 -23.40 8.65
N MET A 127 3.02 -24.07 8.85
CA MET A 127 1.77 -23.51 9.34
C MET A 127 1.44 -24.02 10.72
N ARG A 128 0.54 -23.31 11.37
CA ARG A 128 -0.06 -23.73 12.63
C ARG A 128 -1.56 -23.87 12.41
N GLU A 129 -2.13 -24.96 12.91
CA GLU A 129 -3.59 -25.11 12.96
C GLU A 129 -4.24 -23.97 13.74
N LYS A 130 -5.51 -23.70 13.45
CA LYS A 130 -6.30 -22.73 14.20
C LYS A 130 -6.25 -23.12 15.67
N ASP A 131 -5.89 -22.14 16.53
CA ASP A 131 -5.81 -22.35 17.97
C ASP A 131 -7.11 -22.95 18.48
N ASP A 132 -7.05 -24.19 18.98
CA ASP A 132 -8.10 -24.69 19.84
C ASP A 132 -7.94 -24.06 21.25
N GLU A 133 -8.97 -24.08 22.03
CA GLU A 133 -8.99 -23.51 23.40
C GLU A 133 -7.89 -24.08 24.31
N HIS A 134 -7.21 -25.15 23.90
CA HIS A 134 -6.21 -25.87 24.67
C HIS A 134 -4.77 -25.59 24.23
N ASN A 135 -4.56 -24.70 23.26
CA ASN A 135 -3.23 -24.26 22.77
C ASN A 135 -2.32 -25.43 22.29
N ASN A 136 -2.90 -26.54 21.84
CA ASN A 136 -2.21 -27.74 21.36
C ASN A 136 -2.10 -27.78 19.82
N SER A 137 -2.11 -26.63 19.16
CA SER A 137 -2.06 -26.57 17.70
C SER A 137 -0.79 -27.18 17.14
N ALA A 138 -0.96 -28.23 16.34
CA ALA A 138 0.15 -28.86 15.65
C ALA A 138 0.72 -27.99 14.54
N TYR A 139 2.03 -28.08 14.35
CA TYR A 139 2.66 -27.53 13.14
C TYR A 139 2.57 -28.54 12.01
N PHE A 140 2.26 -28.06 10.81
CA PHE A 140 2.22 -28.87 9.59
C PHE A 140 2.73 -28.05 8.40
N PHE A 141 3.10 -28.73 7.31
CA PHE A 141 3.53 -28.08 6.09
C PHE A 141 2.43 -28.09 5.06
N ASP A 142 2.20 -26.91 4.44
CA ASP A 142 1.31 -26.77 3.28
C ASP A 142 1.72 -25.55 2.44
N LYS A 143 1.01 -25.30 1.34
CA LYS A 143 1.20 -24.08 0.54
C LYS A 143 0.85 -22.85 1.35
N ILE A 144 1.73 -21.87 1.35
CA ILE A 144 1.54 -20.65 2.15
C ILE A 144 0.24 -19.91 1.82
N THR A 145 -0.26 -20.00 0.57
CA THR A 145 -1.55 -19.45 0.15
C THR A 145 -2.75 -19.99 0.95
N HIS A 146 -2.65 -21.20 1.51
CA HIS A 146 -3.71 -21.81 2.30
C HIS A 146 -3.77 -21.27 3.73
N ALA A 147 -2.72 -20.60 4.21
CA ALA A 147 -2.66 -20.06 5.57
C ALA A 147 -3.83 -19.11 5.88
N HIS A 148 -4.28 -18.35 4.88
CA HIS A 148 -5.43 -17.46 5.01
C HIS A 148 -6.74 -18.24 5.24
N ALA A 149 -6.98 -19.29 4.47
CA ALA A 149 -8.17 -20.13 4.63
C ALA A 149 -8.19 -20.88 5.97
N TYR A 150 -7.01 -21.20 6.53
CA TYR A 150 -6.94 -21.88 7.85
C TYR A 150 -7.19 -20.96 9.03
N ASN A 151 -6.68 -19.72 9.01
CA ASN A 151 -6.81 -18.80 10.14
C ASN A 151 -6.71 -17.32 9.71
N ASP A 152 -7.34 -16.95 8.60
CA ASP A 152 -7.43 -15.59 8.09
C ASP A 152 -6.05 -14.89 8.02
N VAL A 153 -6.00 -13.58 8.15
CA VAL A 153 -4.76 -12.78 8.18
C VAL A 153 -3.80 -13.24 9.27
N LYS A 154 -4.29 -13.69 10.44
CA LYS A 154 -3.46 -14.22 11.53
C LYS A 154 -2.66 -15.44 11.09
N GLY A 155 -3.31 -16.38 10.38
CA GLY A 155 -2.64 -17.57 9.83
C GLY A 155 -1.55 -17.19 8.82
N THR A 156 -1.88 -16.30 7.87
CA THR A 156 -0.91 -15.83 6.88
C THR A 156 0.28 -15.11 7.53
N THR A 157 0.03 -14.24 8.52
CA THR A 157 1.09 -13.54 9.26
C THR A 157 2.03 -14.53 9.94
N ASN A 158 1.49 -15.52 10.66
CA ASN A 158 2.30 -16.54 11.33
C ASN A 158 3.13 -17.35 10.33
N ALA A 159 2.54 -17.75 9.19
CA ALA A 159 3.26 -18.50 8.16
C ALA A 159 4.42 -17.69 7.56
N VAL A 160 4.21 -16.40 7.30
CA VAL A 160 5.24 -15.48 6.79
C VAL A 160 6.34 -15.24 7.84
N GLU A 161 5.98 -15.05 9.11
CA GLU A 161 6.96 -14.91 10.19
C GLU A 161 7.79 -16.20 10.38
N ASN A 162 7.17 -17.38 10.26
CA ASN A 162 7.89 -18.67 10.29
C ASN A 162 8.83 -18.82 9.11
N LEU A 163 8.42 -18.34 7.92
CA LEU A 163 9.22 -18.43 6.70
C LEU A 163 10.43 -17.50 6.72
N LEU A 164 10.26 -16.25 7.17
CA LEU A 164 11.25 -15.17 7.02
C LEU A 164 11.82 -14.67 8.35
N ASN A 165 11.38 -15.17 9.49
CA ASN A 165 11.81 -14.69 10.82
C ASN A 165 11.85 -13.16 10.96
N THR A 166 10.92 -12.47 10.30
CA THR A 166 10.84 -11.01 10.31
C THR A 166 9.51 -10.60 10.95
N PRO A 167 9.52 -9.78 12.02
CA PRO A 167 8.30 -9.38 12.72
C PRO A 167 7.40 -8.57 11.80
N ILE A 168 6.09 -8.78 11.88
CA ILE A 168 5.07 -8.06 11.12
C ILE A 168 4.32 -7.12 12.07
N ASN A 169 4.37 -5.81 11.77
CA ASN A 169 3.71 -4.77 12.55
C ASN A 169 2.34 -4.41 11.97
N PHE A 170 2.24 -4.41 10.63
CA PHE A 170 1.03 -4.03 9.91
C PHE A 170 0.72 -5.01 8.80
N TYR A 171 -0.56 -5.05 8.44
CA TYR A 171 -1.00 -5.70 7.21
C TYR A 171 -1.93 -4.79 6.41
N VAL A 172 -1.98 -5.05 5.12
CA VAL A 172 -2.95 -4.46 4.18
C VAL A 172 -3.44 -5.58 3.29
N LEU A 173 -4.72 -5.86 3.35
CA LEU A 173 -5.40 -6.86 2.53
C LEU A 173 -6.21 -6.15 1.45
N ILE A 174 -5.92 -6.42 0.18
CA ILE A 174 -6.45 -5.71 -0.99
C ILE A 174 -7.12 -6.70 -1.92
N ASN A 175 -8.32 -6.38 -2.40
CA ASN A 175 -8.94 -7.12 -3.49
C ASN A 175 -8.55 -6.53 -4.86
N PHE A 176 -8.85 -7.25 -5.95
CA PHE A 176 -8.52 -6.82 -7.31
C PHE A 176 -9.14 -5.47 -7.67
N LYS A 177 -10.39 -5.23 -7.29
CA LYS A 177 -11.11 -3.98 -7.54
C LYS A 177 -10.42 -2.77 -6.94
N ALA A 178 -9.91 -2.89 -5.69
CA ALA A 178 -9.16 -1.80 -5.06
C ALA A 178 -7.86 -1.51 -5.80
N PHE A 179 -7.14 -2.55 -6.26
CA PHE A 179 -5.93 -2.37 -7.03
C PHE A 179 -6.20 -1.64 -8.36
N GLU A 180 -7.19 -2.10 -9.16
CA GLU A 180 -7.57 -1.47 -10.42
C GLU A 180 -7.96 0.00 -10.22
N GLN A 181 -8.88 0.26 -9.30
CA GLN A 181 -9.35 1.60 -9.02
C GLN A 181 -8.23 2.53 -8.51
N THR A 182 -7.26 2.00 -7.75
CA THR A 182 -6.10 2.77 -7.29
C THR A 182 -5.21 3.18 -8.46
N VAL A 183 -4.92 2.26 -9.38
CA VAL A 183 -4.15 2.56 -10.61
C VAL A 183 -4.87 3.61 -11.44
N ASP A 184 -6.19 3.47 -11.63
CA ASP A 184 -6.99 4.41 -12.42
C ASP A 184 -7.09 5.80 -11.79
N ALA A 185 -7.18 5.88 -10.45
CA ALA A 185 -7.18 7.16 -9.73
C ALA A 185 -5.88 7.95 -9.94
N PHE A 186 -4.75 7.26 -10.10
CA PHE A 186 -3.48 7.88 -10.48
C PHE A 186 -3.34 8.16 -11.97
N GLY A 187 -4.31 7.75 -12.80
CA GLY A 187 -4.27 7.91 -14.25
C GLY A 187 -3.37 6.90 -14.97
N GLY A 188 -3.22 5.72 -14.38
CA GLY A 188 -2.37 4.64 -14.88
C GLY A 188 -0.96 4.64 -14.32
N ILE A 189 -0.24 3.53 -14.51
CA ILE A 189 1.16 3.35 -14.08
C ILE A 189 2.04 2.97 -15.27
N ASP A 190 3.29 3.46 -15.27
CA ASP A 190 4.21 3.23 -16.37
C ASP A 190 5.01 1.95 -16.11
N LEU A 191 4.84 0.92 -16.96
CA LEU A 191 5.47 -0.38 -16.83
C LEU A 191 6.05 -0.87 -18.15
N TYR A 192 7.15 -1.60 -18.07
CA TYR A 192 7.71 -2.32 -19.21
C TYR A 192 7.11 -3.71 -19.30
N VAL A 193 6.36 -3.98 -20.37
CA VAL A 193 5.82 -5.30 -20.69
C VAL A 193 6.92 -6.12 -21.39
N PRO A 194 7.39 -7.26 -20.81
CA PRO A 194 8.58 -7.96 -21.31
C PRO A 194 8.35 -8.75 -22.60
N PHE A 195 7.10 -9.15 -22.87
CA PHE A 195 6.65 -9.89 -24.07
C PHE A 195 5.19 -9.60 -24.34
N ASP A 196 4.69 -9.95 -25.51
CA ASP A 196 3.25 -9.83 -25.83
C ASP A 196 2.45 -10.72 -24.89
N MET A 197 1.44 -10.16 -24.23
CA MET A 197 0.55 -10.85 -23.30
C MET A 197 -0.89 -10.81 -23.81
N ASP A 198 -1.59 -11.92 -23.65
CA ASP A 198 -3.03 -12.04 -23.91
C ASP A 198 -3.66 -12.69 -22.68
N GLU A 199 -4.30 -11.87 -21.85
CA GLU A 199 -4.67 -12.20 -20.48
C GLU A 199 -6.18 -12.07 -20.27
N GLN A 200 -6.65 -12.70 -19.19
CA GLN A 200 -8.01 -12.53 -18.71
C GLN A 200 -8.16 -11.23 -17.91
N ASN A 201 -9.36 -10.65 -17.92
CA ASN A 201 -9.72 -9.53 -17.06
C ASN A 201 -10.00 -9.97 -15.61
N ALA A 202 -10.41 -9.03 -14.75
CA ALA A 202 -10.74 -9.31 -13.35
C ALA A 202 -11.92 -10.28 -13.18
N ASN A 203 -12.83 -10.36 -14.16
CA ASN A 203 -13.99 -11.27 -14.15
C ASN A 203 -13.64 -12.68 -14.64
N GLY A 204 -12.41 -12.92 -15.13
CA GLY A 204 -11.98 -14.20 -15.65
C GLY A 204 -12.33 -14.44 -17.13
N GLU A 205 -12.73 -13.40 -17.85
CA GLU A 205 -12.95 -13.47 -19.30
C GLU A 205 -11.61 -13.53 -20.02
N GLU A 206 -11.34 -14.67 -20.66
CA GLU A 206 -10.06 -14.94 -21.33
C GLU A 206 -9.86 -14.06 -22.57
N ASN A 207 -8.59 -13.75 -22.88
CA ASN A 207 -8.15 -13.02 -24.08
C ASN A 207 -8.75 -11.60 -24.23
N THR A 208 -9.16 -10.98 -23.12
CA THR A 208 -9.77 -9.65 -23.13
C THR A 208 -8.74 -8.53 -22.99
N VAL A 209 -7.62 -8.79 -22.28
CA VAL A 209 -6.57 -7.81 -22.03
C VAL A 209 -5.32 -8.13 -22.86
N LYS A 210 -5.05 -7.32 -23.87
CA LYS A 210 -3.90 -7.48 -24.76
C LYS A 210 -2.84 -6.43 -24.50
N LEU A 211 -1.65 -6.86 -24.11
CA LEU A 211 -0.50 -6.01 -23.85
C LEU A 211 0.62 -6.35 -24.83
N LYS A 212 1.12 -5.35 -25.55
CA LYS A 212 2.28 -5.50 -26.42
C LYS A 212 3.57 -5.31 -25.64
N LYS A 213 4.64 -5.99 -26.05
CA LYS A 213 5.98 -5.79 -25.51
C LYS A 213 6.40 -4.32 -25.63
N GLY A 214 6.97 -3.74 -24.57
CA GLY A 214 7.49 -2.38 -24.53
C GLY A 214 7.00 -1.58 -23.33
N TRP A 215 7.31 -0.29 -23.32
CA TRP A 215 6.83 0.64 -22.28
C TRP A 215 5.41 1.08 -22.56
N HIS A 216 4.56 1.00 -21.53
CA HIS A 216 3.17 1.43 -21.59
C HIS A 216 2.75 2.09 -20.29
N THR A 217 1.84 3.07 -20.39
CA THR A 217 1.04 3.53 -19.25
C THR A 217 -0.18 2.62 -19.17
N LEU A 218 -0.17 1.68 -18.22
CA LEU A 218 -1.24 0.70 -18.03
C LEU A 218 -2.34 1.26 -17.13
N ASN A 219 -3.60 1.11 -17.54
CA ASN A 219 -4.76 1.38 -16.68
C ASN A 219 -4.93 0.27 -15.63
N GLY A 220 -5.95 0.37 -14.76
CA GLY A 220 -6.17 -0.59 -13.66
C GLY A 220 -6.29 -2.03 -14.13
N GLU A 221 -7.17 -2.30 -15.10
CA GLU A 221 -7.39 -3.63 -15.68
C GLU A 221 -6.10 -4.20 -16.30
N GLN A 222 -5.39 -3.39 -17.08
CA GLN A 222 -4.14 -3.78 -17.73
C GLN A 222 -3.02 -4.06 -16.72
N ALA A 223 -2.90 -3.22 -15.68
CA ALA A 223 -1.92 -3.41 -14.62
C ALA A 223 -2.22 -4.65 -13.77
N LEU A 224 -3.51 -4.94 -13.52
CA LEU A 224 -3.92 -6.17 -12.83
C LEU A 224 -3.59 -7.40 -13.67
N ALA A 225 -3.92 -7.40 -14.96
CA ALA A 225 -3.59 -8.48 -15.90
C ALA A 225 -2.07 -8.72 -15.94
N PHE A 226 -1.26 -7.66 -16.07
CA PHE A 226 0.20 -7.73 -16.00
C PHE A 226 0.71 -8.38 -14.70
N ALA A 227 0.17 -7.99 -13.55
CA ALA A 227 0.59 -8.51 -12.24
C ALA A 227 0.11 -9.95 -11.95
N ARG A 228 -0.91 -10.44 -12.68
CA ARG A 228 -1.48 -11.79 -12.51
C ARG A 228 -0.93 -12.81 -13.50
N SER A 229 -0.37 -12.38 -14.62
CA SER A 229 0.09 -13.25 -15.71
C SER A 229 1.00 -14.37 -15.22
N ARG A 230 0.76 -15.58 -15.72
CA ARG A 230 1.56 -16.80 -15.49
C ARG A 230 1.76 -17.65 -16.72
N TYR A 231 1.14 -17.27 -17.85
CA TYR A 231 1.13 -18.09 -19.06
C TYR A 231 2.49 -18.19 -19.75
N TYR A 232 3.37 -17.21 -19.51
CA TYR A 232 4.60 -17.06 -20.28
C TYR A 232 5.85 -17.34 -19.45
N ASP A 233 5.71 -17.43 -18.11
CA ASP A 233 6.84 -17.60 -17.20
C ASP A 233 6.40 -18.20 -15.83
N SER A 234 7.28 -18.16 -14.83
CA SER A 234 7.06 -18.79 -13.53
C SER A 234 6.25 -17.93 -12.57
N ASP A 235 5.80 -18.56 -11.46
CA ASP A 235 5.18 -17.87 -10.31
C ASP A 235 6.13 -16.83 -9.67
N ILE A 236 7.43 -17.06 -9.77
CA ILE A 236 8.45 -16.13 -9.29
C ILE A 236 8.45 -14.84 -10.13
N GLU A 237 8.40 -14.96 -11.45
CA GLU A 237 8.36 -13.80 -12.35
C GLU A 237 7.05 -13.02 -12.19
N ARG A 238 5.93 -13.70 -11.90
CA ARG A 238 4.70 -13.03 -11.48
C ARG A 238 4.94 -12.20 -10.21
N GLY A 239 5.60 -12.74 -9.20
CA GLY A 239 5.97 -12.00 -7.98
C GLY A 239 6.82 -10.78 -8.28
N GLN A 240 7.77 -10.87 -9.22
CA GLN A 240 8.57 -9.71 -9.64
C GLN A 240 7.72 -8.65 -10.35
N ARG A 241 6.74 -9.03 -11.19
CA ARG A 241 5.80 -8.08 -11.79
C ARG A 241 4.92 -7.39 -10.76
N GLN A 242 4.50 -8.09 -9.70
CA GLN A 242 3.76 -7.48 -8.58
C GLN A 242 4.61 -6.42 -7.87
N LEU A 243 5.89 -6.69 -7.61
CA LEU A 243 6.81 -5.72 -7.04
C LEU A 243 7.00 -4.51 -7.98
N GLN A 244 7.17 -4.74 -9.29
CA GLN A 244 7.25 -3.66 -10.30
C GLN A 244 6.00 -2.78 -10.31
N ALA A 245 4.81 -3.36 -10.19
CA ALA A 245 3.57 -2.60 -10.11
C ALA A 245 3.49 -1.71 -8.86
N ILE A 246 3.96 -2.20 -7.70
CA ILE A 246 4.06 -1.39 -6.47
C ILE A 246 5.07 -0.26 -6.64
N HIS A 247 6.24 -0.53 -7.21
CA HIS A 247 7.23 0.51 -7.53
C HIS A 247 6.62 1.60 -8.42
N ALA A 248 5.99 1.21 -9.51
CA ALA A 248 5.37 2.14 -10.46
C ALA A 248 4.25 2.97 -9.81
N LEU A 249 3.45 2.38 -8.91
CA LEU A 249 2.45 3.10 -8.13
C LEU A 249 3.07 4.15 -7.20
N ILE A 250 4.15 3.80 -6.50
CA ILE A 250 4.87 4.73 -5.61
C ILE A 250 5.48 5.88 -6.43
N ASP A 251 6.11 5.57 -7.55
CA ASP A 251 6.73 6.58 -8.43
C ASP A 251 5.67 7.51 -9.03
N LYS A 252 4.52 6.96 -9.44
CA LYS A 252 3.39 7.74 -9.92
C LYS A 252 2.84 8.66 -8.84
N ALA A 253 2.69 8.15 -7.61
CA ALA A 253 2.27 8.93 -6.46
C ALA A 253 3.23 10.09 -6.16
N LYS A 254 4.54 9.88 -6.24
CA LYS A 254 5.56 10.94 -6.09
C LYS A 254 5.44 12.00 -7.20
N SER A 255 5.28 11.57 -8.47
CA SER A 255 5.28 12.46 -9.63
C SER A 255 4.08 13.42 -9.70
N LEU A 256 2.93 13.02 -9.18
CA LEU A 256 1.67 13.77 -9.27
C LEU A 256 1.48 14.79 -8.14
N ASN A 257 2.44 14.97 -7.24
CA ASN A 257 2.21 15.70 -5.98
C ASN A 257 0.95 15.15 -5.28
N ALA A 258 0.93 13.84 -5.09
CA ALA A 258 -0.24 12.98 -4.84
C ALA A 258 -1.11 13.39 -3.64
N LEU A 259 -0.72 14.41 -2.87
CA LEU A 259 -1.52 14.97 -1.78
C LEU A 259 -2.94 15.37 -2.22
N THR A 260 -3.13 15.74 -3.48
CA THR A 260 -4.46 16.09 -4.02
C THR A 260 -5.31 14.85 -4.38
N LYS A 261 -4.69 13.73 -4.75
CA LYS A 261 -5.37 12.48 -5.14
C LYS A 261 -5.46 11.45 -4.02
N ILE A 262 -4.77 11.65 -2.92
CA ILE A 262 -4.77 10.74 -1.77
C ILE A 262 -6.17 10.51 -1.22
N ASN A 263 -7.02 11.52 -1.18
CA ASN A 263 -8.40 11.37 -0.73
C ASN A 263 -9.20 10.42 -1.64
N ASP A 264 -8.99 10.47 -2.95
CA ASP A 264 -9.65 9.57 -3.91
C ASP A 264 -9.19 8.13 -3.69
N VAL A 265 -7.89 7.90 -3.54
CA VAL A 265 -7.32 6.57 -3.27
C VAL A 265 -7.80 6.01 -1.94
N ILE A 266 -7.89 6.83 -0.89
CA ILE A 266 -8.38 6.39 0.43
C ILE A 266 -9.87 6.11 0.40
N ASN A 267 -10.66 6.87 -0.35
CA ASN A 267 -12.09 6.59 -0.54
C ASN A 267 -12.30 5.25 -1.27
N ILE A 268 -11.47 4.93 -2.27
CA ILE A 268 -11.46 3.65 -2.96
C ILE A 268 -11.10 2.52 -1.99
N ALA A 269 -10.11 2.76 -1.12
CA ALA A 269 -9.68 1.78 -0.12
C ALA A 269 -10.78 1.41 0.88
N GLY A 270 -11.66 2.34 1.25
CA GLY A 270 -12.58 2.20 2.39
C GLY A 270 -13.45 0.95 2.41
N ASP A 271 -13.89 0.43 1.25
CA ASP A 271 -14.77 -0.74 1.15
C ASP A 271 -14.04 -2.00 0.61
N ASN A 272 -12.82 -1.84 0.06
CA ASN A 272 -12.11 -2.86 -0.68
C ASN A 272 -10.73 -3.20 -0.10
N VAL A 273 -10.33 -2.52 0.96
CA VAL A 273 -9.05 -2.72 1.66
C VAL A 273 -9.31 -2.95 3.14
N GLU A 274 -8.66 -3.94 3.72
CA GLU A 274 -8.63 -4.15 5.16
C GLU A 274 -7.21 -3.92 5.68
N HIS A 275 -7.07 -3.26 6.83
CA HIS A 275 -5.76 -2.94 7.41
C HIS A 275 -5.85 -2.69 8.92
N ASN A 276 -4.69 -2.68 9.60
CA ASN A 276 -4.59 -2.32 11.02
C ASN A 276 -3.82 -1.01 11.27
N LEU A 277 -3.57 -0.19 10.23
CA LEU A 277 -2.93 1.11 10.39
C LEU A 277 -3.94 2.16 10.87
N SER A 278 -3.58 2.93 11.88
CA SER A 278 -4.36 4.12 12.25
C SER A 278 -4.25 5.22 11.19
N THR A 279 -5.22 6.12 11.16
CA THR A 279 -5.24 7.28 10.25
C THR A 279 -3.95 8.10 10.32
N THR A 280 -3.38 8.25 11.53
CA THR A 280 -2.12 8.96 11.74
C THR A 280 -0.94 8.23 11.11
N GLN A 281 -0.89 6.89 11.23
CA GLN A 281 0.15 6.06 10.63
C GLN A 281 0.07 6.07 9.11
N ILE A 282 -1.14 5.99 8.54
CA ILE A 282 -1.34 6.13 7.09
C ILE A 282 -0.83 7.50 6.61
N SER A 283 -1.23 8.59 7.27
CA SER A 283 -0.76 9.94 6.92
C SER A 283 0.76 10.07 7.01
N SER A 284 1.38 9.45 8.03
CA SER A 284 2.84 9.48 8.22
C SER A 284 3.57 8.69 7.13
N ALA A 285 3.06 7.50 6.77
CA ALA A 285 3.61 6.69 5.68
C ALA A 285 3.53 7.44 4.34
N ILE A 286 2.39 8.03 4.02
CA ILE A 286 2.21 8.82 2.80
C ILE A 286 3.22 9.96 2.72
N LYS A 287 3.35 10.75 3.79
CA LYS A 287 4.33 11.86 3.86
C LYS A 287 5.76 11.36 3.70
N MET A 288 6.10 10.23 4.29
CA MET A 288 7.41 9.60 4.17
C MET A 288 7.74 9.26 2.70
N PHE A 289 6.84 8.58 2.01
CA PHE A 289 7.06 8.20 0.61
C PHE A 289 7.06 9.38 -0.37
N ILE A 290 6.30 10.45 -0.10
CA ILE A 290 6.25 11.63 -0.97
C ILE A 290 7.45 12.55 -0.75
N ASN A 291 7.87 12.75 0.51
CA ASN A 291 8.83 13.81 0.86
C ASN A 291 10.27 13.30 1.05
N ASP A 292 10.47 12.04 1.42
CA ASP A 292 11.76 11.53 1.91
C ASP A 292 12.43 10.66 0.84
N ASP A 293 12.41 10.91 -0.39
CA ASP A 293 13.13 10.19 -1.49
C ASP A 293 13.60 8.77 -1.09
N MET A 294 12.64 7.89 -0.81
CA MET A 294 12.86 6.54 -0.32
C MET A 294 13.44 5.66 -1.44
N GLU A 295 14.58 5.03 -1.19
CA GLU A 295 15.10 3.94 -2.02
C GLU A 295 14.23 2.70 -1.83
N ILE A 296 13.78 2.07 -2.92
CA ILE A 296 12.97 0.85 -2.87
C ILE A 296 13.80 -0.29 -3.47
N VAL A 297 14.04 -1.33 -2.67
CA VAL A 297 14.83 -2.49 -3.06
C VAL A 297 13.97 -3.74 -3.01
N SER A 298 13.94 -4.48 -4.12
CA SER A 298 13.22 -5.75 -4.21
C SER A 298 14.17 -6.93 -4.08
N HIS A 299 13.77 -7.90 -3.27
CA HIS A 299 14.49 -9.15 -3.09
C HIS A 299 13.66 -10.31 -3.62
N ARG A 300 14.34 -11.38 -4.02
CA ARG A 300 13.75 -12.58 -4.59
C ARG A 300 13.96 -13.77 -3.64
N ILE A 301 12.98 -14.64 -3.55
CA ILE A 301 13.12 -15.96 -2.92
C ILE A 301 13.29 -16.98 -4.03
N ASP A 302 14.52 -17.51 -4.18
CA ASP A 302 14.79 -18.58 -5.11
C ASP A 302 14.47 -19.95 -4.49
N GLY A 303 14.07 -20.87 -5.34
CA GLY A 303 13.67 -22.21 -4.94
C GLY A 303 13.62 -23.16 -6.14
N TYR A 304 12.95 -24.26 -5.96
CA TYR A 304 12.73 -25.26 -7.00
C TYR A 304 11.37 -25.95 -6.81
N ASP A 305 10.85 -26.48 -7.88
CA ASP A 305 9.60 -27.19 -7.91
C ASP A 305 9.78 -28.59 -7.29
N VAL A 306 8.86 -28.97 -6.40
CA VAL A 306 8.83 -30.30 -5.78
C VAL A 306 7.40 -30.85 -5.83
N THR A 307 7.30 -32.17 -5.87
CA THR A 307 6.02 -32.87 -5.68
C THR A 307 6.11 -33.70 -4.39
N TYR A 308 5.28 -33.36 -3.43
CA TYR A 308 5.18 -34.07 -2.16
C TYR A 308 3.80 -34.65 -2.01
N ASN A 309 3.69 -35.96 -1.78
CA ASN A 309 2.43 -36.71 -1.72
C ASN A 309 1.49 -36.46 -2.92
N GLY A 310 2.06 -36.33 -4.12
CA GLY A 310 1.29 -36.06 -5.35
C GLY A 310 0.83 -34.62 -5.53
N VAL A 311 1.19 -33.71 -4.61
CA VAL A 311 0.84 -32.28 -4.66
C VAL A 311 2.09 -31.47 -5.03
N TYR A 312 1.92 -30.54 -5.97
CA TYR A 312 2.98 -29.59 -6.33
C TYR A 312 3.21 -28.57 -5.24
N TYR A 313 4.49 -28.25 -4.94
CA TYR A 313 4.93 -27.17 -4.08
C TYR A 313 6.11 -26.44 -4.68
N TYR A 314 6.27 -25.18 -4.34
CA TYR A 314 7.52 -24.45 -4.49
C TYR A 314 8.36 -24.60 -3.22
N TYR A 315 9.55 -25.15 -3.32
CA TYR A 315 10.47 -25.33 -2.19
C TYR A 315 11.48 -24.17 -2.14
N PRO A 316 11.30 -23.19 -1.24
CA PRO A 316 12.24 -22.08 -1.10
C PRO A 316 13.62 -22.58 -0.65
N ARG A 317 14.67 -22.18 -1.32
CA ARG A 317 16.03 -22.54 -0.91
C ARG A 317 16.37 -21.91 0.44
N PRO A 318 16.92 -22.68 1.41
CA PRO A 318 17.28 -22.15 2.73
C PRO A 318 18.18 -20.93 2.70
N LEU A 319 19.20 -20.90 1.83
CA LEU A 319 20.09 -19.74 1.68
C LEU A 319 19.37 -18.51 1.12
N SER A 320 18.40 -18.67 0.22
CA SER A 320 17.61 -17.56 -0.32
C SER A 320 16.68 -16.99 0.73
N LEU A 321 16.05 -17.84 1.55
CA LEU A 321 15.24 -17.41 2.70
C LEU A 321 16.09 -16.63 3.72
N LEU A 322 17.28 -17.15 4.05
CA LEU A 322 18.20 -16.50 4.98
C LEU A 322 18.66 -15.14 4.46
N TYR A 323 18.95 -15.04 3.16
CA TYR A 323 19.33 -13.77 2.52
C TYR A 323 18.17 -12.76 2.55
N ALA A 324 16.97 -13.17 2.14
CA ALA A 324 15.78 -12.31 2.17
C ALA A 324 15.46 -11.84 3.59
N SER A 325 15.46 -12.75 4.58
CA SER A 325 15.28 -12.42 5.99
C SER A 325 16.33 -11.44 6.49
N SER A 326 17.61 -11.68 6.14
CA SER A 326 18.72 -10.80 6.55
C SER A 326 18.55 -9.39 6.00
N ALA A 327 18.13 -9.23 4.74
CA ALA A 327 17.87 -7.93 4.13
C ALA A 327 16.76 -7.18 4.87
N LEU A 328 15.61 -7.83 5.06
CA LEU A 328 14.46 -7.25 5.75
C LEU A 328 14.79 -6.85 7.20
N ARG A 329 15.47 -7.73 7.95
CA ARG A 329 15.83 -7.49 9.35
C ARG A 329 16.90 -6.40 9.49
N ASN A 330 17.89 -6.39 8.59
CA ASN A 330 18.91 -5.33 8.55
C ASN A 330 18.27 -3.95 8.31
N ASN A 331 17.25 -3.88 7.47
CA ASN A 331 16.53 -2.62 7.25
C ASN A 331 15.80 -2.16 8.52
N LEU A 332 15.32 -3.07 9.35
CA LEU A 332 14.69 -2.77 10.64
C LEU A 332 15.68 -2.57 11.80
N ASP A 333 17.00 -2.63 11.55
CA ASP A 333 18.06 -2.65 12.57
C ASP A 333 17.92 -3.80 13.58
N LEU A 334 17.38 -4.92 13.16
CA LEU A 334 17.26 -6.14 13.94
C LEU A 334 18.52 -7.03 13.77
N PRO A 335 18.85 -7.86 14.74
CA PRO A 335 19.93 -8.84 14.62
C PRO A 335 19.74 -9.72 13.39
N LEU A 336 20.83 -10.01 12.66
CA LEU A 336 20.78 -10.91 11.50
C LEU A 336 20.39 -12.32 11.98
N PRO A 337 19.53 -13.03 11.23
CA PRO A 337 19.07 -14.34 11.62
C PRO A 337 20.15 -15.40 11.33
N LYS A 338 20.18 -16.45 12.14
CA LYS A 338 20.86 -17.71 11.80
C LYS A 338 19.87 -18.62 11.06
N ALA A 339 20.37 -19.60 10.34
CA ALA A 339 19.50 -20.57 9.66
C ALA A 339 18.53 -21.28 10.64
N THR A 340 18.98 -21.54 11.86
CA THR A 340 18.17 -22.15 12.93
C THR A 340 17.05 -21.26 13.47
N ASP A 341 17.11 -19.94 13.22
CA ASP A 341 16.11 -18.99 13.68
C ASP A 341 14.90 -18.95 12.72
N LEU A 342 15.06 -19.46 11.49
CA LEU A 342 13.97 -19.61 10.53
C LEU A 342 13.30 -20.97 10.74
N LEU A 343 12.17 -20.98 11.40
CA LEU A 343 11.44 -22.23 11.74
C LEU A 343 11.18 -23.08 10.50
N ASN A 344 10.89 -22.45 9.38
CA ASN A 344 10.67 -23.13 8.12
C ASN A 344 11.90 -23.96 7.70
N ILE A 345 13.11 -23.39 7.79
CA ILE A 345 14.36 -24.09 7.46
C ILE A 345 14.63 -25.23 8.46
N TYR A 346 14.45 -24.95 9.74
CA TYR A 346 14.69 -25.95 10.80
C TYR A 346 13.85 -27.20 10.60
N TYR A 347 12.54 -27.03 10.35
CA TYR A 347 11.65 -28.16 10.17
C TYR A 347 11.72 -28.80 8.78
N GLN A 348 12.06 -28.05 7.72
CA GLN A 348 12.26 -28.60 6.37
C GLN A 348 13.38 -29.65 6.34
N GLY A 349 14.44 -29.49 7.13
CA GLY A 349 15.51 -30.49 7.26
C GLY A 349 15.06 -31.84 7.83
N HIS A 350 13.82 -31.95 8.33
CA HIS A 350 13.24 -33.17 8.89
C HIS A 350 12.18 -33.80 7.97
N ILE A 351 11.89 -33.19 6.82
CA ILE A 351 10.98 -33.73 5.82
C ILE A 351 11.81 -34.50 4.78
N ALA A 352 11.56 -35.79 4.65
CA ALA A 352 12.08 -36.56 3.52
C ALA A 352 11.29 -36.15 2.26
N ILE A 353 11.89 -35.30 1.44
CA ILE A 353 11.37 -34.89 0.12
C ILE A 353 12.02 -35.76 -0.94
#